data_6cae7040c1741abaef7429d6d9a9340c
#
_entry.id   6cae7040c1741abaef7429d6d9a9340c
#
_cell.length_a   1.000
_cell.length_b   1.000
_cell.length_c   1.000
_cell.angle_alpha   90.00
_cell.angle_beta   90.00
_cell.angle_gamma   90.00
#
_symmetry.space_group_name_H-M   'P 1'
#
loop_
_entity.id
_entity.type
_entity.pdbx_description
1 polymer ?
#
loop_
_entity_poly.entity_id
_entity_poly.type
_entity_poly.pdbx_seq_one_letter_code
_entity_poly.pdbx_strand_id
1 'polypeptide(L)'
;MCFARLFVTLQPEMCTRDDLKVDLKGLQEAVTVFRYHLTDDYFEAIDAPDVREGELDVTLTVRKASQFFELDFHTEGVVHVMCDLCLEDMEQPIVSDDHLLARFGDTSLDEGDDVVTVDENEGMLDTSWLIYEFICLAIPIKHVHAPGKCNVVMSKLLSEHSAARSSEEEGEQQIDPRWEALLKLKK
;
A
#
# COMPACT_ATOMS: atom_id res chain seq x y z
N MET A 1 32.82 23.98 -5.34
CA MET A 1 32.76 22.51 -5.51
C MET A 1 32.49 21.93 -4.14
N CYS A 2 31.24 21.72 -3.83
CA CYS A 2 30.81 21.16 -2.53
C CYS A 2 30.39 19.70 -2.80
N PHE A 3 31.25 18.77 -2.36
CA PHE A 3 30.92 17.35 -2.42
C PHE A 3 29.90 17.05 -1.32
N ALA A 4 28.66 16.80 -1.68
CA ALA A 4 27.69 16.20 -0.80
C ALA A 4 28.16 14.78 -0.46
N ARG A 5 28.56 14.58 0.79
CA ARG A 5 28.83 13.24 1.32
C ARG A 5 27.51 12.52 1.51
N LEU A 6 27.23 11.61 0.58
CA LEU A 6 26.18 10.62 0.73
C LEU A 6 26.64 9.65 1.84
N PHE A 7 26.08 9.77 3.02
CA PHE A 7 26.21 8.71 4.02
C PHE A 7 25.25 7.57 3.64
N VAL A 8 25.76 6.59 2.94
CA VAL A 8 25.10 5.32 2.72
C VAL A 8 25.43 4.44 3.90
N THR A 9 24.51 4.28 4.83
CA THR A 9 24.61 3.22 5.83
C THR A 9 24.12 1.93 5.16
N LEU A 10 25.06 1.13 4.68
CA LEU A 10 24.80 -0.23 4.22
C LEU A 10 24.89 -1.15 5.44
N GLN A 11 23.76 -1.54 5.99
CA GLN A 11 23.63 -2.77 6.75
C GLN A 11 22.21 -3.31 6.53
N PRO A 12 22.04 -4.58 6.14
CA PRO A 12 20.76 -5.25 6.21
C PRO A 12 20.57 -5.69 7.66
N GLU A 13 20.15 -4.78 8.52
CA GLU A 13 19.69 -5.13 9.86
C GLU A 13 18.17 -5.22 9.77
N MET A 14 17.60 -6.25 10.44
CA MET A 14 16.17 -6.46 10.57
C MET A 14 15.55 -5.16 11.06
N CYS A 15 14.66 -4.58 10.26
CA CYS A 15 14.04 -3.30 10.56
C CYS A 15 13.06 -3.48 11.70
N THR A 16 13.40 -2.97 12.88
CA THR A 16 12.49 -2.94 14.02
C THR A 16 11.58 -1.71 13.93
N ARG A 17 10.43 -1.72 14.60
CA ARG A 17 9.52 -0.58 14.65
C ARG A 17 10.19 0.72 15.08
N ASP A 18 11.22 0.64 15.94
CA ASP A 18 11.95 1.83 16.41
C ASP A 18 12.84 2.44 15.31
N ASP A 19 13.30 1.65 14.35
CA ASP A 19 14.10 2.13 13.22
C ASP A 19 13.25 2.93 12.20
N LEU A 20 11.93 2.75 12.22
CA LEU A 20 10.96 3.46 11.38
C LEU A 20 10.50 4.80 11.98
N LYS A 21 11.07 5.21 13.10
CA LYS A 21 10.83 6.52 13.71
C LYS A 21 11.82 7.55 13.19
N VAL A 22 11.32 8.62 12.62
CA VAL A 22 12.12 9.71 12.06
C VAL A 22 12.08 10.92 12.98
N ASP A 23 13.25 11.34 13.47
CA ASP A 23 13.39 12.59 14.23
C ASP A 23 13.45 13.79 13.28
N LEU A 24 12.28 14.39 13.00
CA LEU A 24 12.17 15.55 12.13
C LEU A 24 12.85 16.81 12.69
N LYS A 25 12.94 16.94 14.01
CA LYS A 25 13.65 18.06 14.64
C LYS A 25 15.16 17.96 14.53
N GLY A 26 15.67 16.74 14.63
CA GLY A 26 17.10 16.44 14.54
C GLY A 26 17.68 16.58 13.15
N LEU A 27 16.86 16.68 12.10
CA LEU A 27 17.32 16.80 10.72
C LEU A 27 18.07 18.12 10.51
N GLN A 28 19.36 18.01 10.19
CA GLN A 28 20.23 19.16 9.93
C GLN A 28 20.32 19.48 8.43
N GLU A 29 20.16 18.47 7.58
CA GLU A 29 20.26 18.60 6.15
C GLU A 29 18.91 18.98 5.53
N ALA A 30 18.95 19.70 4.39
CA ALA A 30 17.75 20.06 3.66
C ALA A 30 17.04 18.85 3.03
N VAL A 31 17.78 17.79 2.75
CA VAL A 31 17.28 16.53 2.19
C VAL A 31 17.98 15.38 2.90
N THR A 32 17.20 14.50 3.48
CA THR A 32 17.68 13.27 4.14
C THR A 32 16.99 12.07 3.54
N VAL A 33 17.73 10.99 3.29
CA VAL A 33 17.20 9.76 2.70
C VAL A 33 17.39 8.61 3.68
N PHE A 34 16.29 7.94 3.99
CA PHE A 34 16.25 6.72 4.78
C PHE A 34 15.95 5.54 3.87
N ARG A 35 16.52 4.38 4.17
CA ARG A 35 16.27 3.13 3.45
C ARG A 35 15.97 2.05 4.44
N TYR A 36 14.87 1.35 4.21
CA TYR A 36 14.38 0.27 5.04
C TYR A 36 14.23 -0.98 4.19
N HIS A 37 14.64 -2.11 4.75
CA HIS A 37 14.35 -3.42 4.19
C HIS A 37 13.35 -4.10 5.13
N LEU A 38 12.13 -4.30 4.65
CA LEU A 38 11.02 -4.84 5.41
C LEU A 38 10.87 -6.32 5.10
N THR A 39 10.71 -7.12 6.15
CA THR A 39 10.48 -8.56 6.09
C THR A 39 9.25 -8.92 6.92
N ASP A 40 8.94 -10.19 7.05
CA ASP A 40 7.81 -10.68 7.85
C ASP A 40 7.82 -10.14 9.29
N ASP A 41 9.01 -9.95 9.88
CA ASP A 41 9.18 -9.37 11.22
C ASP A 41 8.58 -7.97 11.36
N TYR A 42 8.61 -7.18 10.27
CA TYR A 42 7.97 -5.85 10.26
C TYR A 42 6.45 -5.97 10.38
N PHE A 43 5.82 -6.85 9.61
CA PHE A 43 4.37 -7.05 9.63
C PHE A 43 3.91 -7.62 10.98
N GLU A 44 4.71 -8.49 11.59
CA GLU A 44 4.47 -9.00 12.93
C GLU A 44 4.59 -7.88 13.99
N ALA A 45 5.61 -7.03 13.89
CA ALA A 45 5.89 -5.96 14.85
C ALA A 45 4.79 -4.89 14.90
N ILE A 46 4.07 -4.65 13.80
CA ILE A 46 2.95 -3.70 13.73
C ILE A 46 1.58 -4.35 13.94
N ASP A 47 1.52 -5.68 14.14
CA ASP A 47 0.28 -6.49 14.21
C ASP A 47 -0.60 -6.26 12.95
N ALA A 48 0.02 -6.40 11.78
CA ALA A 48 -0.60 -6.12 10.49
C ALA A 48 -1.85 -6.98 10.25
N PRO A 49 -3.02 -6.39 9.93
CA PRO A 49 -4.27 -7.14 9.84
C PRO A 49 -4.39 -7.97 8.57
N ASP A 50 -4.06 -7.41 7.42
CA ASP A 50 -4.38 -7.99 6.10
C ASP A 50 -3.17 -8.65 5.45
N VAL A 51 -2.04 -7.94 5.36
CA VAL A 51 -0.78 -8.42 4.78
C VAL A 51 0.19 -8.71 5.91
N ARG A 52 0.64 -9.97 6.02
CA ARG A 52 1.46 -10.43 7.15
C ARG A 52 2.84 -10.90 6.77
N GLU A 53 3.08 -11.11 5.48
CA GLU A 53 4.33 -11.63 4.94
C GLU A 53 4.72 -10.88 3.68
N GLY A 54 6.01 -10.65 3.51
CA GLY A 54 6.55 -9.98 2.34
C GLY A 54 8.00 -9.57 2.48
N GLU A 55 8.59 -9.19 1.37
CA GLU A 55 9.95 -8.65 1.30
C GLU A 55 9.93 -7.38 0.43
N LEU A 56 10.22 -6.23 1.06
CA LEU A 56 10.09 -4.93 0.43
C LEU A 56 11.27 -4.02 0.78
N ASP A 57 11.68 -3.25 -0.20
CA ASP A 57 12.62 -2.14 -0.02
C ASP A 57 11.86 -0.81 -0.06
N VAL A 58 12.00 -0.01 0.99
CA VAL A 58 11.37 1.30 1.11
C VAL A 58 12.45 2.37 1.18
N THR A 59 12.33 3.37 0.31
CA THR A 59 13.18 4.56 0.34
C THR A 59 12.32 5.77 0.71
N LEU A 60 12.53 6.33 1.88
CA LEU A 60 11.91 7.57 2.34
C LEU A 60 12.86 8.74 2.14
N THR A 61 12.46 9.70 1.33
CA THR A 61 13.16 10.98 1.16
C THR A 61 12.43 12.08 1.90
N VAL A 62 13.08 12.67 2.89
CA VAL A 62 12.55 13.79 3.67
C VAL A 62 13.19 15.08 3.19
N ARG A 63 12.38 16.04 2.74
CA ARG A 63 12.81 17.39 2.35
C ARG A 63 12.26 18.40 3.36
N LYS A 64 13.16 19.15 3.96
CA LYS A 64 12.82 20.19 4.93
C LYS A 64 12.47 21.49 4.21
N ALA A 65 11.22 21.93 4.31
CA ALA A 65 10.76 23.25 3.93
C ALA A 65 10.66 24.17 5.15
N SER A 66 10.26 25.42 4.98
CA SER A 66 10.24 26.40 6.07
C SER A 66 9.19 26.12 7.16
N GLN A 67 8.06 25.48 6.83
CA GLN A 67 6.94 25.24 7.75
C GLN A 67 6.44 23.81 7.73
N PHE A 68 6.95 22.96 6.84
CA PHE A 68 6.57 21.57 6.67
C PHE A 68 7.74 20.74 6.17
N PHE A 69 7.57 19.43 6.20
CA PHE A 69 8.48 18.46 5.62
C PHE A 69 7.73 17.74 4.50
N GLU A 70 8.36 17.62 3.34
CA GLU A 70 7.88 16.77 2.26
C GLU A 70 8.46 15.37 2.46
N LEU A 71 7.60 14.38 2.46
CA LEU A 71 7.93 12.99 2.63
C LEU A 71 7.58 12.25 1.34
N ASP A 72 8.60 11.79 0.61
CA ASP A 72 8.42 10.96 -0.58
C ASP A 72 8.82 9.54 -0.23
N PHE A 73 7.87 8.63 -0.36
CA PHE A 73 8.07 7.20 -0.16
C PHE A 73 8.12 6.51 -1.52
N HIS A 74 9.14 5.73 -1.73
CA HIS A 74 9.23 4.79 -2.84
C HIS A 74 9.32 3.39 -2.27
N THR A 75 8.35 2.55 -2.59
CA THR A 75 8.24 1.17 -2.08
C THR A 75 8.24 0.21 -3.24
N GLU A 76 9.12 -0.79 -3.22
CA GLU A 76 9.16 -1.86 -4.21
C GLU A 76 9.41 -3.22 -3.55
N GLY A 77 8.78 -4.26 -4.07
CA GLY A 77 8.99 -5.63 -3.57
C GLY A 77 7.81 -6.54 -3.81
N VAL A 78 7.67 -7.52 -2.94
CA VAL A 78 6.66 -8.58 -3.05
C VAL A 78 5.96 -8.75 -1.70
N VAL A 79 4.66 -8.87 -1.73
CA VAL A 79 3.83 -9.23 -0.57
C VAL A 79 3.11 -10.55 -0.82
N HIS A 80 2.79 -11.28 0.25
CA HIS A 80 1.99 -12.49 0.18
C HIS A 80 0.53 -12.16 0.46
N VAL A 81 -0.35 -12.51 -0.48
CA VAL A 81 -1.80 -12.28 -0.39
C VAL A 81 -2.56 -13.50 -0.85
N MET A 82 -3.80 -13.63 -0.41
CA MET A 82 -4.67 -14.72 -0.87
C MET A 82 -5.24 -14.41 -2.26
N CYS A 83 -5.13 -15.35 -3.18
CA CYS A 83 -5.72 -15.24 -4.51
C CYS A 83 -7.25 -15.12 -4.44
N ASP A 84 -7.85 -14.15 -5.10
CA ASP A 84 -9.31 -13.92 -5.13
C ASP A 84 -10.11 -15.07 -5.76
N LEU A 85 -9.47 -15.95 -6.53
CA LEU A 85 -10.15 -17.07 -7.18
C LEU A 85 -10.02 -18.37 -6.42
N CYS A 86 -8.83 -18.73 -5.95
CA CYS A 86 -8.62 -20.04 -5.37
C CYS A 86 -8.34 -20.03 -3.87
N LEU A 87 -8.21 -18.85 -3.27
CA LEU A 87 -7.93 -18.61 -1.86
C LEU A 87 -6.63 -19.26 -1.35
N GLU A 88 -5.73 -19.58 -2.26
CA GLU A 88 -4.35 -19.97 -1.93
C GLU A 88 -3.43 -18.76 -1.94
N ASP A 89 -2.36 -18.83 -1.16
CA ASP A 89 -1.36 -17.77 -1.08
C ASP A 89 -0.68 -17.55 -2.44
N MET A 90 -0.40 -16.30 -2.73
CA MET A 90 0.32 -15.89 -3.93
C MET A 90 1.24 -14.71 -3.63
N GLU A 91 2.32 -14.65 -4.36
CA GLU A 91 3.21 -13.51 -4.40
C GLU A 91 2.61 -12.42 -5.29
N GLN A 92 2.42 -11.23 -4.72
CA GLN A 92 1.96 -10.04 -5.43
C GLN A 92 3.09 -9.02 -5.45
N PRO A 93 3.70 -8.77 -6.61
CA PRO A 93 4.67 -7.68 -6.74
C PRO A 93 3.94 -6.33 -6.65
N ILE A 94 4.53 -5.40 -5.89
CA ILE A 94 4.06 -4.04 -5.76
C ILE A 94 5.18 -3.05 -6.01
N VAL A 95 4.80 -1.90 -6.56
CA VAL A 95 5.64 -0.71 -6.66
C VAL A 95 4.73 0.48 -6.41
N SER A 96 5.09 1.35 -5.48
CA SER A 96 4.35 2.58 -5.22
C SER A 96 5.27 3.76 -5.00
N ASP A 97 4.77 4.94 -5.36
CA ASP A 97 5.37 6.23 -5.09
C ASP A 97 4.31 7.09 -4.39
N ASP A 98 4.54 7.36 -3.11
CA ASP A 98 3.57 8.04 -2.26
C ASP A 98 4.17 9.32 -1.69
N HIS A 99 3.35 10.34 -1.52
CA HIS A 99 3.78 11.65 -1.06
C HIS A 99 2.90 12.14 0.08
N LEU A 100 3.54 12.58 1.17
CA LEU A 100 2.88 13.20 2.31
C LEU A 100 3.59 14.50 2.73
N LEU A 101 2.84 15.36 3.38
CA LEU A 101 3.37 16.53 4.06
C LEU A 101 3.31 16.30 5.57
N ALA A 102 4.44 16.50 6.26
CA ALA A 102 4.46 16.49 7.71
C ALA A 102 4.67 17.90 8.26
N ARG A 103 3.94 18.27 9.29
CA ARG A 103 4.11 19.54 9.98
C ARG A 103 4.02 19.36 11.49
N PHE A 104 4.61 20.28 12.23
CA PHE A 104 4.41 20.35 13.67
C PHE A 104 3.10 21.02 14.01
N GLY A 105 2.38 20.48 14.96
CA GLY A 105 1.11 21.05 15.42
C GLY A 105 0.38 20.18 16.42
N ASP A 106 -0.87 20.50 16.64
CA ASP A 106 -1.74 19.69 17.50
C ASP A 106 -2.33 18.54 16.71
N THR A 107 -2.03 17.30 17.11
CA THR A 107 -2.50 16.06 16.48
C THR A 107 -4.01 15.86 16.52
N SER A 108 -4.74 16.71 17.27
CA SER A 108 -6.20 16.67 17.34
C SER A 108 -6.90 17.29 16.11
N LEU A 109 -6.17 17.98 15.24
CA LEU A 109 -6.70 18.63 14.05
C LEU A 109 -6.54 17.72 12.85
N ASP A 110 -7.65 17.21 12.35
CA ASP A 110 -7.71 16.43 11.10
C ASP A 110 -7.66 17.41 9.91
N GLU A 111 -6.56 17.45 9.17
CA GLU A 111 -6.31 18.47 8.15
C GLU A 111 -6.28 17.92 6.71
N GLY A 112 -6.74 16.71 6.51
CA GLY A 112 -6.84 16.07 5.20
C GLY A 112 -5.88 14.90 5.02
N ASP A 113 -6.12 14.12 3.99
CA ASP A 113 -5.51 12.80 3.78
C ASP A 113 -4.00 12.85 3.48
N ASP A 114 -3.49 13.99 2.99
CA ASP A 114 -2.09 14.14 2.57
C ASP A 114 -1.20 14.84 3.63
N VAL A 115 -1.73 15.16 4.80
CA VAL A 115 -1.02 15.92 5.84
C VAL A 115 -0.97 15.16 7.14
N VAL A 116 0.24 14.89 7.63
CA VAL A 116 0.47 14.27 8.93
C VAL A 116 0.93 15.34 9.93
N THR A 117 0.24 15.42 11.06
CA THR A 117 0.62 16.33 12.14
C THR A 117 1.46 15.60 13.18
N VAL A 118 2.63 16.16 13.49
CA VAL A 118 3.59 15.62 14.45
C VAL A 118 3.61 16.50 15.69
N ASP A 119 3.59 15.87 16.87
CA ASP A 119 3.69 16.62 18.14
C ASP A 119 4.99 17.43 18.16
N GLU A 120 4.84 18.75 18.39
CA GLU A 120 5.97 19.66 18.43
C GLU A 120 6.92 19.36 19.58
N ASN A 121 6.49 18.75 20.69
CA ASN A 121 7.35 18.44 21.81
C ASN A 121 8.25 17.24 21.52
N GLU A 122 7.69 16.19 20.93
CA GLU A 122 8.44 14.97 20.60
C GLU A 122 9.25 15.14 19.33
N GLY A 123 8.68 15.69 18.28
CA GLY A 123 9.31 15.86 16.97
C GLY A 123 9.60 14.56 16.23
N MET A 124 9.06 13.44 16.72
CA MET A 124 9.24 12.10 16.18
C MET A 124 8.05 11.71 15.32
N LEU A 125 8.30 11.32 14.09
CA LEU A 125 7.30 10.75 13.19
C LEU A 125 7.47 9.22 13.14
N ASP A 126 6.45 8.48 13.55
CA ASP A 126 6.37 7.03 13.36
C ASP A 126 5.85 6.76 11.94
N THR A 127 6.72 6.26 11.05
CA THR A 127 6.37 5.96 9.65
C THR A 127 5.91 4.52 9.46
N SER A 128 5.93 3.70 10.50
CA SER A 128 5.65 2.27 10.38
C SER A 128 4.25 1.99 9.84
N TRP A 129 3.24 2.69 10.37
CA TRP A 129 1.86 2.50 9.91
C TRP A 129 1.59 3.14 8.56
N LEU A 130 2.20 4.31 8.28
CA LEU A 130 2.08 4.97 6.97
C LEU A 130 2.60 4.09 5.83
N ILE A 131 3.76 3.46 6.03
CA ILE A 131 4.33 2.53 5.05
C ILE A 131 3.39 1.35 4.82
N TYR A 132 2.79 0.80 5.89
CA TYR A 132 1.82 -0.29 5.76
C TYR A 132 0.59 0.11 4.95
N GLU A 133 0.04 1.30 5.18
CA GLU A 133 -1.09 1.81 4.42
C GLU A 133 -0.76 1.94 2.92
N PHE A 134 0.42 2.46 2.58
CA PHE A 134 0.87 2.54 1.18
C PHE A 134 1.05 1.16 0.55
N ILE A 135 1.60 0.20 1.28
CA ILE A 135 1.69 -1.20 0.84
C ILE A 135 0.30 -1.74 0.51
N CYS A 136 -0.67 -1.57 1.41
CA CYS A 136 -2.04 -2.04 1.20
C CYS A 136 -2.72 -1.35 0.01
N LEU A 137 -2.53 -0.04 -0.17
CA LEU A 137 -3.07 0.72 -1.29
C LEU A 137 -2.44 0.34 -2.64
N ALA A 138 -1.19 -0.11 -2.63
CA ALA A 138 -0.49 -0.57 -3.83
C ALA A 138 -0.94 -1.95 -4.32
N ILE A 139 -1.63 -2.74 -3.48
CA ILE A 139 -2.17 -4.04 -3.88
C ILE A 139 -3.35 -3.84 -4.84
N PRO A 140 -3.35 -4.44 -6.03
CA PRO A 140 -4.47 -4.36 -6.94
C PRO A 140 -5.77 -4.87 -6.30
N ILE A 141 -6.90 -4.20 -6.54
CA ILE A 141 -8.24 -4.60 -6.05
C ILE A 141 -8.55 -6.06 -6.42
N LYS A 142 -8.08 -6.52 -7.57
CA LYS A 142 -8.19 -7.90 -8.00
C LYS A 142 -6.80 -8.50 -8.19
N HIS A 143 -6.47 -9.44 -7.33
CA HIS A 143 -5.21 -10.17 -7.37
C HIS A 143 -5.47 -11.67 -7.51
N VAL A 144 -4.99 -12.22 -8.60
CA VAL A 144 -5.21 -13.61 -8.97
C VAL A 144 -3.94 -14.22 -9.53
N HIS A 145 -3.74 -15.52 -9.33
CA HIS A 145 -2.63 -16.22 -9.95
C HIS A 145 -2.64 -16.04 -11.48
N ALA A 146 -1.46 -16.13 -12.08
CA ALA A 146 -1.33 -16.17 -13.52
C ALA A 146 -2.23 -17.28 -14.13
N PRO A 147 -2.71 -17.11 -15.37
CA PRO A 147 -3.60 -18.07 -16.01
C PRO A 147 -3.09 -19.51 -15.91
N GLY A 148 -3.94 -20.40 -15.39
CA GLY A 148 -3.61 -21.82 -15.20
C GLY A 148 -2.78 -22.15 -13.96
N LYS A 149 -2.49 -21.21 -13.07
CA LYS A 149 -1.75 -21.39 -11.83
C LYS A 149 -2.64 -21.55 -10.59
N CYS A 150 -3.92 -21.19 -10.69
CA CYS A 150 -4.87 -21.39 -9.60
C CYS A 150 -5.09 -22.87 -9.29
N ASN A 151 -5.46 -23.17 -8.07
CA ASN A 151 -5.86 -24.51 -7.65
C ASN A 151 -6.95 -25.07 -8.55
N VAL A 152 -6.67 -26.23 -9.15
CA VAL A 152 -7.55 -26.84 -10.17
C VAL A 152 -8.91 -27.25 -9.57
N VAL A 153 -8.92 -27.74 -8.30
CA VAL A 153 -10.16 -28.16 -7.64
C VAL A 153 -11.06 -26.95 -7.39
N MET A 154 -10.49 -25.87 -6.86
CA MET A 154 -11.25 -24.65 -6.59
C MET A 154 -11.74 -23.99 -7.87
N SER A 155 -10.90 -23.92 -8.90
CA SER A 155 -11.27 -23.36 -10.21
C SER A 155 -12.42 -24.15 -10.85
N LYS A 156 -12.43 -25.49 -10.68
CA LYS A 156 -13.52 -26.32 -11.18
C LYS A 156 -14.82 -26.07 -10.40
N LEU A 157 -14.77 -26.00 -9.09
CA LEU A 157 -15.93 -25.68 -8.26
C LEU A 157 -16.51 -24.32 -8.62
N LEU A 158 -15.66 -23.31 -8.79
CA LEU A 158 -16.10 -21.98 -9.22
C LEU A 158 -16.80 -22.02 -10.60
N SER A 159 -16.27 -22.79 -11.56
CA SER A 159 -16.88 -22.92 -12.89
C SER A 159 -18.22 -23.62 -12.84
N GLU A 160 -18.38 -24.64 -11.98
CA GLU A 160 -19.64 -25.37 -11.81
C GLU A 160 -20.72 -24.54 -11.11
N HIS A 161 -20.33 -23.60 -10.22
CA HIS A 161 -21.26 -22.76 -9.48
C HIS A 161 -21.29 -21.31 -10.00
N SER A 162 -20.53 -20.99 -11.03
CA SER A 162 -20.55 -19.65 -11.61
C SER A 162 -21.90 -19.40 -12.30
N ALA A 163 -22.54 -18.29 -11.96
CA ALA A 163 -23.73 -17.80 -12.67
C ALA A 163 -23.35 -17.22 -14.06
N ALA A 164 -22.44 -17.88 -14.79
CA ALA A 164 -22.17 -17.53 -16.17
C ALA A 164 -23.46 -17.72 -16.95
N ARG A 165 -24.07 -16.64 -17.37
CA ARG A 165 -25.10 -16.68 -18.41
C ARG A 165 -24.40 -17.30 -19.63
N SER A 166 -24.75 -18.54 -19.95
CA SER A 166 -24.35 -19.14 -21.20
C SER A 166 -24.83 -18.18 -22.30
N SER A 167 -23.88 -17.62 -23.04
CA SER A 167 -24.13 -16.73 -24.17
C SER A 167 -24.75 -17.48 -25.37
N GLU A 168 -25.37 -18.64 -25.16
CA GLU A 168 -25.95 -19.47 -26.22
C GLU A 168 -27.48 -19.45 -26.29
N GLU A 169 -28.15 -18.65 -25.46
CA GLU A 169 -29.54 -18.32 -25.68
C GLU A 169 -29.69 -16.85 -26.06
N GLU A 170 -29.49 -16.53 -27.33
CA GLU A 170 -30.14 -15.37 -28.01
C GLU A 170 -31.66 -15.58 -28.07
N GLY A 171 -32.28 -15.93 -26.94
CA GLY A 171 -33.70 -15.79 -26.71
C GLY A 171 -33.96 -14.38 -26.22
N GLU A 172 -34.96 -13.72 -26.79
CA GLU A 172 -35.46 -12.40 -26.39
C GLU A 172 -35.38 -12.26 -24.85
N GLN A 173 -34.44 -11.45 -24.38
CA GLN A 173 -34.34 -11.14 -22.96
C GLN A 173 -35.63 -10.46 -22.55
N GLN A 174 -36.55 -11.21 -21.95
CA GLN A 174 -37.68 -10.60 -21.27
C GLN A 174 -37.15 -9.70 -20.18
N ILE A 175 -37.16 -8.42 -20.45
CA ILE A 175 -36.76 -7.40 -19.50
C ILE A 175 -37.75 -7.44 -18.36
N ASP A 176 -37.24 -7.59 -17.12
CA ASP A 176 -38.08 -7.56 -15.93
C ASP A 176 -38.97 -6.29 -15.99
N PRO A 177 -40.31 -6.44 -15.86
CA PRO A 177 -41.25 -5.32 -15.93
C PRO A 177 -40.90 -4.14 -15.04
N ARG A 178 -40.16 -4.38 -13.95
CA ARG A 178 -39.68 -3.32 -13.06
C ARG A 178 -38.67 -2.37 -13.73
N TRP A 179 -37.96 -2.80 -14.74
CA TRP A 179 -36.95 -2.04 -15.47
C TRP A 179 -37.45 -1.42 -16.75
N GLU A 180 -38.71 -1.70 -17.14
CA GLU A 180 -39.32 -1.22 -18.39
C GLU A 180 -39.35 0.33 -18.47
N ALA A 181 -39.50 0.98 -17.33
CA ALA A 181 -39.47 2.44 -17.23
C ALA A 181 -38.11 3.05 -17.63
N LEU A 182 -36.99 2.32 -17.44
CA LEU A 182 -35.63 2.78 -17.77
C LEU A 182 -35.35 2.72 -19.27
N LEU A 183 -36.08 1.89 -20.04
CA LEU A 183 -35.94 1.83 -21.50
C LEU A 183 -36.30 3.17 -22.16
N LYS A 184 -37.16 3.97 -21.54
CA LYS A 184 -37.57 5.30 -22.03
C LYS A 184 -36.48 6.36 -21.89
N LEU A 185 -35.45 6.09 -21.10
CA LEU A 185 -34.30 7.00 -20.89
C LEU A 185 -33.18 6.81 -21.91
N LYS A 186 -33.24 5.75 -22.72
CA LYS A 186 -32.25 5.47 -23.78
C LYS A 186 -32.63 6.21 -25.03
N LYS A 187 -32.31 7.51 -25.12
CA LYS A 187 -32.34 8.35 -26.31
C LYS A 187 -30.95 8.67 -26.78
#